data_7a8d99f88ba95fe5fca2b5cb067c3f59
#
_entry.id   7a8d99f88ba95fe5fca2b5cb067c3f59
#
_cell.length_a   1.000
_cell.length_b   1.000
_cell.length_c   1.000
_cell.angle_alpha   90.00
_cell.angle_beta   90.00
_cell.angle_gamma   90.00
#
_symmetry.space_group_name_H-M   'P 1'
#
loop_
_entity.id
_entity.type
_entity.pdbx_description
1 polymer ?
#
loop_
_entity_poly.entity_id
_entity_poly.type
_entity_poly.pdbx_seq_one_letter_code
_entity_poly.pdbx_strand_id
1 'polypeptide(L)'
;MWYYNDEPFNMSEEDLENYQGFVYEVTELETGMKYIGKKFFWKKKVLPKNKSRKRKIITRVQSDWQTYYGSSAEVKQLAEQGFQFTRKILQLCRTKGECSYYEAKLQFENDVLLRNDYFNEFIGCKIHSKFIKEMKNDYFKRTNKS
;
A
#
# COMPACT_ATOMS: atom_id res chain seq x y z
N MET A 1 -5.70 -6.07 -12.56
CA MET A 1 -6.65 -6.33 -11.45
C MET A 1 -5.86 -6.66 -10.19
N TRP A 2 -6.31 -6.16 -9.06
CA TRP A 2 -5.77 -6.52 -7.75
C TRP A 2 -6.51 -7.72 -7.19
N TYR A 3 -5.78 -8.57 -6.46
CA TYR A 3 -6.35 -9.72 -5.75
C TYR A 3 -6.13 -9.57 -4.25
N TYR A 4 -7.09 -10.00 -3.47
CA TYR A 4 -7.04 -10.01 -2.01
C TYR A 4 -7.63 -11.33 -1.52
N ASN A 5 -6.88 -12.07 -0.70
CA ASN A 5 -7.27 -13.40 -0.23
C ASN A 5 -7.65 -14.34 -1.39
N ASP A 6 -6.85 -14.31 -2.47
CA ASP A 6 -7.00 -15.13 -3.68
C ASP A 6 -8.26 -14.84 -4.51
N GLU A 7 -8.97 -13.76 -4.22
CA GLU A 7 -10.13 -13.31 -4.98
C GLU A 7 -9.90 -11.92 -5.59
N PRO A 8 -10.55 -11.59 -6.71
CA PRO A 8 -10.49 -10.25 -7.25
C PRO A 8 -10.93 -9.22 -6.21
N PHE A 9 -10.12 -8.19 -6.01
CA PHE A 9 -10.43 -7.14 -5.08
C PHE A 9 -11.46 -6.19 -5.68
N ASN A 10 -12.65 -6.20 -5.14
CA ASN A 10 -13.75 -5.35 -5.57
C ASN A 10 -14.46 -4.80 -4.34
N MET A 11 -14.10 -3.61 -3.94
CA MET A 11 -14.65 -2.95 -2.75
C MET A 11 -15.42 -1.71 -3.20
N SER A 12 -16.58 -1.48 -2.60
CA SER A 12 -17.36 -0.27 -2.85
C SER A 12 -16.58 0.97 -2.38
N GLU A 13 -16.84 2.12 -2.97
CA GLU A 13 -16.21 3.36 -2.55
C GLU A 13 -16.50 3.68 -1.09
N GLU A 14 -17.71 3.38 -0.62
CA GLU A 14 -18.10 3.56 0.78
C GLU A 14 -17.23 2.72 1.72
N ASP A 15 -17.04 1.45 1.40
CA ASP A 15 -16.18 0.57 2.21
C ASP A 15 -14.71 0.96 2.10
N LEU A 16 -14.28 1.44 0.95
CA LEU A 16 -12.91 1.90 0.72
C LEU A 16 -12.54 3.08 1.63
N GLU A 17 -13.52 3.91 2.01
CA GLU A 17 -13.29 5.03 2.91
C GLU A 17 -12.80 4.62 4.30
N ASN A 18 -13.01 3.36 4.70
CA ASN A 18 -12.51 2.83 5.96
C ASN A 18 -11.00 2.55 5.94
N TYR A 19 -10.36 2.62 4.77
CA TYR A 19 -8.95 2.29 4.62
C TYR A 19 -8.18 3.44 3.98
N GLN A 20 -6.97 3.66 4.48
CA GLN A 20 -6.04 4.64 3.90
C GLN A 20 -5.29 4.06 2.71
N GLY A 21 -4.96 2.77 2.76
CA GLY A 21 -4.17 2.14 1.74
C GLY A 21 -3.93 0.66 2.01
N PHE A 22 -2.92 0.13 1.37
CA PHE A 22 -2.62 -1.30 1.45
C PHE A 22 -1.13 -1.56 1.22
N VAL A 23 -0.69 -2.70 1.73
CA VAL A 23 0.62 -3.28 1.42
C VAL A 23 0.39 -4.36 0.37
N TYR A 24 1.23 -4.40 -0.63
CA TYR A 24 1.04 -5.27 -1.80
C TYR A 24 2.29 -6.03 -2.17
N GLU A 25 2.08 -7.10 -2.91
CA GLU A 25 3.13 -7.84 -3.60
C GLU A 25 2.78 -7.93 -5.08
N VAL A 26 3.68 -7.52 -5.94
CA VAL A 26 3.58 -7.75 -7.37
C VAL A 26 4.58 -8.83 -7.78
N THR A 27 4.19 -9.70 -8.68
CA THR A 27 5.01 -10.81 -9.15
C THR A 27 5.05 -10.81 -10.67
N GLU A 28 6.27 -10.76 -11.24
CA GLU A 28 6.46 -10.91 -12.66
C GLU A 28 6.34 -12.39 -13.02
N LEU A 29 5.50 -12.71 -14.02
CA LEU A 29 5.08 -14.09 -14.27
C LEU A 29 6.13 -14.99 -14.93
N GLU A 30 7.05 -14.42 -15.73
CA GLU A 30 8.07 -15.21 -16.41
C GLU A 30 9.19 -15.65 -15.48
N THR A 31 9.68 -14.72 -14.66
CA THR A 31 10.84 -14.95 -13.77
C THR A 31 10.45 -15.29 -12.35
N GLY A 32 9.22 -14.97 -11.94
CA GLY A 32 8.80 -15.08 -10.55
C GLY A 32 9.35 -13.99 -9.65
N MET A 33 10.03 -12.97 -10.19
CA MET A 33 10.56 -11.85 -9.42
C MET A 33 9.45 -11.02 -8.82
N LYS A 34 9.63 -10.59 -7.57
CA LYS A 34 8.60 -9.95 -6.76
C LYS A 34 9.03 -8.59 -6.22
N TYR A 35 8.05 -7.81 -5.84
CA TYR A 35 8.27 -6.54 -5.13
C TYR A 35 7.17 -6.35 -4.10
N ILE A 36 7.55 -6.00 -2.86
CA ILE A 36 6.61 -5.64 -1.80
C ILE A 36 6.71 -4.14 -1.54
N GLY A 37 5.58 -3.46 -1.58
CA GLY A 37 5.49 -2.03 -1.32
C GLY A 37 4.16 -1.66 -0.70
N LYS A 38 3.92 -0.35 -0.58
CA LYS A 38 2.64 0.18 -0.12
C LYS A 38 2.08 1.16 -1.12
N LYS A 39 0.76 1.31 -1.11
CA LYS A 39 0.05 2.29 -1.92
C LYS A 39 -1.12 2.83 -1.12
N PHE A 40 -1.35 4.14 -1.23
CA PHE A 40 -2.52 4.76 -0.63
C PHE A 40 -3.67 4.79 -1.63
N PHE A 41 -4.87 4.52 -1.16
CA PHE A 41 -6.08 4.67 -1.96
C PHE A 41 -6.38 6.14 -2.25
N TRP A 42 -5.96 7.04 -1.34
CA TRP A 42 -6.35 8.44 -1.35
C TRP A 42 -5.16 9.36 -1.50
N LYS A 43 -5.36 10.46 -2.22
CA LYS A 43 -4.40 11.54 -2.30
C LYS A 43 -5.09 12.87 -2.01
N LYS A 44 -4.34 13.84 -1.54
CA LYS A 44 -4.85 15.19 -1.32
C LYS A 44 -5.04 15.91 -2.65
N LYS A 45 -6.16 16.59 -2.78
CA LYS A 45 -6.41 17.55 -3.85
C LYS A 45 -6.60 18.91 -3.24
N VAL A 46 -5.80 19.90 -3.70
CA VAL A 46 -5.87 21.27 -3.23
C VAL A 46 -6.61 22.09 -4.29
N LEU A 47 -7.74 22.69 -3.89
CA LEU A 47 -8.46 23.64 -4.74
C LEU A 47 -7.95 25.03 -4.38
N PRO A 48 -7.36 25.78 -5.35
CA PRO A 48 -6.78 27.09 -5.07
C PRO A 48 -7.85 28.13 -4.74
N LYS A 49 -7.42 29.23 -4.15
CA LYS A 49 -8.27 30.40 -3.93
C LYS A 49 -8.79 30.94 -5.26
N ASN A 50 -10.03 31.41 -5.29
CA ASN A 50 -10.61 32.10 -6.44
C ASN A 50 -11.53 33.21 -5.98
N LYS A 51 -12.26 33.88 -6.92
CA LYS A 51 -13.17 34.99 -6.59
C LYS A 51 -14.28 34.61 -5.61
N SER A 52 -14.72 33.36 -5.63
CA SER A 52 -15.77 32.83 -4.75
C SER A 52 -15.25 32.16 -3.49
N ARG A 53 -13.93 31.87 -3.42
CA ARG A 53 -13.29 31.20 -2.28
C ARG A 53 -12.08 31.96 -1.83
N LYS A 54 -12.12 32.45 -0.58
CA LYS A 54 -11.01 33.17 0.04
C LYS A 54 -9.94 32.27 0.63
N ARG A 55 -10.20 30.97 0.77
CA ARG A 55 -9.29 29.97 1.36
C ARG A 55 -9.09 28.82 0.40
N LYS A 56 -7.91 28.19 0.48
CA LYS A 56 -7.65 26.93 -0.17
C LYS A 56 -8.57 25.86 0.44
N ILE A 57 -9.16 25.02 -0.40
CA ILE A 57 -9.91 23.85 0.03
C ILE A 57 -9.01 22.63 -0.17
N ILE A 58 -8.80 21.87 0.91
CA ILE A 58 -8.05 20.61 0.85
C ILE A 58 -9.09 19.50 0.93
N THR A 59 -9.14 18.69 -0.09
CA THR A 59 -9.99 17.50 -0.15
C THR A 59 -9.16 16.28 -0.51
N ARG A 60 -9.74 15.09 -0.40
CA ARG A 60 -9.08 13.86 -0.83
C ARG A 60 -9.83 13.25 -2.00
N VAL A 61 -9.09 12.68 -2.93
CA VAL A 61 -9.62 11.96 -4.09
C VAL A 61 -8.90 10.62 -4.20
N GLN A 62 -9.49 9.69 -4.92
CA GLN A 62 -8.81 8.41 -5.15
C GLN A 62 -7.52 8.63 -5.95
N SER A 63 -6.48 7.89 -5.57
CA SER A 63 -5.22 7.84 -6.29
C SER A 63 -5.34 6.96 -7.54
N ASP A 64 -4.24 6.76 -8.24
CA ASP A 64 -4.13 5.85 -9.39
C ASP A 64 -3.92 4.38 -8.98
N TRP A 65 -4.34 4.00 -7.78
CA TRP A 65 -4.06 2.67 -7.21
C TRP A 65 -4.54 1.51 -8.09
N GLN A 66 -5.62 1.71 -8.84
CA GLN A 66 -6.20 0.65 -9.68
C GLN A 66 -5.27 0.21 -10.81
N THR A 67 -4.45 1.13 -11.33
CA THR A 67 -3.52 0.88 -12.43
C THR A 67 -2.06 0.80 -11.98
N TYR A 68 -1.80 0.92 -10.70
CA TYR A 68 -0.47 1.02 -10.12
C TYR A 68 0.22 -0.35 -10.04
N TYR A 69 1.51 -0.40 -10.41
CA TYR A 69 2.32 -1.61 -10.38
C TYR A 69 3.46 -1.58 -9.37
N GLY A 70 3.73 -0.45 -8.75
CA GLY A 70 4.79 -0.31 -7.76
C GLY A 70 5.67 0.90 -8.02
N SER A 71 6.47 1.25 -7.02
CA SER A 71 7.41 2.38 -7.09
C SER A 71 8.77 1.99 -7.65
N SER A 72 9.04 0.69 -7.82
CA SER A 72 10.30 0.21 -8.40
C SER A 72 10.40 0.62 -9.87
N ALA A 73 11.51 1.26 -10.24
CA ALA A 73 11.78 1.62 -11.62
C ALA A 73 11.86 0.39 -12.52
N GLU A 74 12.42 -0.70 -12.02
CA GLU A 74 12.53 -1.97 -12.76
C GLU A 74 11.17 -2.57 -13.05
N VAL A 75 10.26 -2.59 -12.07
CA VAL A 75 8.89 -3.08 -12.25
C VAL A 75 8.15 -2.25 -13.29
N LYS A 76 8.24 -0.93 -13.19
CA LYS A 76 7.61 -0.02 -14.16
C LYS A 76 8.10 -0.25 -15.57
N GLN A 77 9.42 -0.37 -15.73
CA GLN A 77 10.04 -0.59 -17.02
C GLN A 77 9.59 -1.91 -17.64
N LEU A 78 9.58 -2.99 -16.87
CA LEU A 78 9.12 -4.30 -17.34
C LEU A 78 7.64 -4.28 -17.73
N ALA A 79 6.80 -3.63 -16.92
CA ALA A 79 5.38 -3.49 -17.24
C ALA A 79 5.17 -2.72 -18.56
N GLU A 80 5.93 -1.66 -18.80
CA GLU A 80 5.89 -0.89 -20.05
C GLU A 80 6.35 -1.72 -21.25
N GLN A 81 7.25 -2.66 -21.06
CA GLN A 81 7.74 -3.56 -22.09
C GLN A 81 6.77 -4.73 -22.38
N GLY A 82 5.66 -4.81 -21.68
CA GLY A 82 4.65 -5.83 -21.89
C GLY A 82 4.76 -7.07 -21.03
N PHE A 83 5.68 -7.10 -20.05
CA PHE A 83 5.76 -8.19 -19.09
C PHE A 83 4.51 -8.22 -18.22
N GLN A 84 4.03 -9.41 -17.94
CA GLN A 84 2.80 -9.61 -17.17
C GLN A 84 3.12 -9.75 -15.69
N PHE A 85 2.33 -9.07 -14.87
CA PHE A 85 2.44 -9.11 -13.41
C PHE A 85 1.11 -9.53 -12.78
N THR A 86 1.18 -10.27 -11.69
CA THR A 86 0.07 -10.40 -10.76
C THR A 86 0.24 -9.37 -9.65
N ARG A 87 -0.87 -8.83 -9.16
CA ARG A 87 -0.89 -7.80 -8.11
C ARG A 87 -1.77 -8.31 -6.97
N LYS A 88 -1.16 -8.43 -5.80
CA LYS A 88 -1.79 -9.03 -4.64
C LYS A 88 -1.75 -8.08 -3.45
N ILE A 89 -2.89 -7.84 -2.84
CA ILE A 89 -2.97 -7.07 -1.60
C ILE A 89 -2.66 -8.02 -0.45
N LEU A 90 -1.64 -7.70 0.33
CA LEU A 90 -1.23 -8.47 1.50
C LEU A 90 -1.93 -8.00 2.76
N GLN A 91 -2.12 -6.68 2.91
CA GLN A 91 -2.69 -6.09 4.11
C GLN A 91 -3.40 -4.79 3.79
N LEU A 92 -4.66 -4.68 4.18
CA LEU A 92 -5.40 -3.41 4.15
C LEU A 92 -5.05 -2.61 5.41
N CYS A 93 -4.84 -1.30 5.26
CA CYS A 93 -4.37 -0.42 6.32
C CYS A 93 -5.31 0.75 6.53
N ARG A 94 -5.62 1.04 7.78
CA ARG A 94 -6.56 2.11 8.16
C ARG A 94 -5.90 3.49 8.18
N THR A 95 -4.59 3.54 8.42
CA THR A 95 -3.83 4.78 8.51
C THR A 95 -2.53 4.68 7.73
N LYS A 96 -1.90 5.83 7.45
CA LYS A 96 -0.57 5.86 6.83
C LYS A 96 0.48 5.16 7.68
N GLY A 97 0.40 5.32 9.00
CA GLY A 97 1.32 4.65 9.93
C GLY A 97 1.18 3.14 9.88
N GLU A 98 -0.05 2.63 9.80
CA GLU A 98 -0.30 1.19 9.64
C GLU A 98 0.30 0.66 8.32
N CYS A 99 0.13 1.41 7.23
CA CYS A 99 0.73 1.03 5.95
C CYS A 99 2.26 0.91 6.06
N SER A 100 2.90 1.89 6.69
CA SER A 100 4.35 1.88 6.87
C SER A 100 4.81 0.72 7.77
N TYR A 101 4.06 0.47 8.84
CA TYR A 101 4.38 -0.62 9.75
C TYR A 101 4.28 -1.99 9.06
N TYR A 102 3.17 -2.26 8.39
CA TYR A 102 2.99 -3.55 7.70
C TYR A 102 3.89 -3.70 6.50
N GLU A 103 4.19 -2.62 5.77
CA GLU A 103 5.16 -2.67 4.68
C GLU A 103 6.51 -3.16 5.17
N ALA A 104 7.06 -2.49 6.20
CA ALA A 104 8.36 -2.86 6.77
C ALA A 104 8.33 -4.28 7.35
N LYS A 105 7.28 -4.61 8.08
CA LYS A 105 7.12 -5.94 8.69
C LYS A 105 7.13 -7.05 7.64
N LEU A 106 6.32 -6.91 6.60
CA LEU A 106 6.22 -7.90 5.54
C LEU A 106 7.50 -7.98 4.71
N GLN A 107 8.16 -6.84 4.48
CA GLN A 107 9.46 -6.82 3.80
C GLN A 107 10.52 -7.58 4.60
N PHE A 108 10.60 -7.38 5.91
CA PHE A 108 11.53 -8.13 6.77
C PHE A 108 11.15 -9.62 6.87
N GLU A 109 9.89 -9.94 7.06
CA GLU A 109 9.43 -11.32 7.17
C GLU A 109 9.71 -12.14 5.91
N ASN A 110 9.69 -11.49 4.74
CA ASN A 110 9.96 -12.14 3.46
C ASN A 110 11.40 -12.03 3.02
N ASP A 111 12.28 -11.43 3.83
CA ASP A 111 13.72 -11.28 3.54
C ASP A 111 13.99 -10.67 2.16
N VAL A 112 13.23 -9.62 1.81
CA VAL A 112 13.25 -9.06 0.45
C VAL A 112 14.62 -8.52 0.02
N LEU A 113 15.47 -8.11 0.97
CA LEU A 113 16.82 -7.61 0.67
C LEU A 113 17.86 -8.73 0.58
N LEU A 114 17.55 -9.91 1.11
CA LEU A 114 18.47 -11.04 1.18
C LEU A 114 18.22 -12.05 0.06
N ARG A 115 16.99 -12.14 -0.40
CA ARG A 115 16.60 -13.10 -1.45
C ARG A 115 16.88 -12.51 -2.83
N ASN A 116 17.17 -13.39 -3.78
CA ASN A 116 17.46 -12.99 -5.16
C ASN A 116 16.20 -12.84 -6.03
N ASP A 117 15.03 -13.19 -5.50
CA ASP A 117 13.77 -13.14 -6.23
C ASP A 117 12.90 -11.92 -5.90
N TYR A 118 13.52 -10.86 -5.34
CA TYR A 118 12.84 -9.59 -5.07
C TYR A 118 13.56 -8.43 -5.75
N PHE A 119 12.77 -7.48 -6.27
CA PHE A 119 13.28 -6.21 -6.81
C PHE A 119 13.62 -5.18 -5.73
N ASN A 120 13.20 -5.41 -4.49
CA ASN A 120 13.40 -4.46 -3.39
C ASN A 120 14.89 -4.19 -3.14
N GLU A 121 15.28 -2.92 -3.08
CA GLU A 121 16.67 -2.51 -2.87
C GLU A 121 16.92 -1.95 -1.46
N PHE A 122 15.88 -1.48 -0.77
CA PHE A 122 16.01 -0.93 0.58
C PHE A 122 14.71 -1.11 1.35
N ILE A 123 14.82 -1.05 2.68
CA ILE A 123 13.69 -0.97 3.60
C ILE A 123 13.90 0.29 4.43
N GLY A 124 12.95 1.23 4.32
CA GLY A 124 13.03 2.47 5.06
C GLY A 124 11.66 2.85 5.63
N CYS A 125 11.58 3.03 6.95
CA CYS A 125 10.36 3.50 7.58
C CYS A 125 10.68 4.27 8.86
N LYS A 126 9.82 5.23 9.16
CA LYS A 126 9.81 5.94 10.43
C LYS A 126 8.38 5.94 10.93
N ILE A 127 8.12 5.25 12.03
CA ILE A 127 6.77 5.04 12.54
C ILE A 127 6.74 5.44 14.01
N HIS A 128 5.82 6.35 14.35
CA HIS A 128 5.58 6.73 15.73
C HIS A 128 4.36 5.98 16.26
N SER A 129 4.43 5.48 17.49
CA SER A 129 3.36 4.69 18.09
C SER A 129 2.01 5.40 18.13
N LYS A 130 1.99 6.74 18.16
CA LYS A 130 0.74 7.51 18.16
C LYS A 130 -0.10 7.31 16.88
N PHE A 131 0.52 6.91 15.77
CA PHE A 131 -0.18 6.68 14.50
C PHE A 131 -0.69 5.25 14.31
N ILE A 132 -0.37 4.36 15.25
CA ILE A 132 -0.77 2.95 15.22
C ILE A 132 -1.50 2.52 16.49
N LYS A 133 -2.25 3.44 17.08
CA LYS A 133 -2.98 3.19 18.36
C LYS A 133 -3.95 2.03 18.26
N GLU A 134 -4.67 1.91 17.16
CA GLU A 134 -5.62 0.82 16.98
C GLU A 134 -4.93 -0.53 16.89
N MET A 135 -3.79 -0.59 16.23
CA MET A 135 -2.96 -1.80 16.19
C MET A 135 -2.48 -2.19 17.58
N LYS A 136 -2.07 -1.21 18.38
CA LYS A 136 -1.64 -1.42 19.75
C LYS A 136 -2.78 -1.97 20.61
N ASN A 137 -3.98 -1.41 20.47
CA ASN A 137 -5.17 -1.90 21.14
C ASN A 137 -5.52 -3.33 20.74
N ASP A 138 -5.44 -3.64 19.45
CA ASP A 138 -5.67 -4.99 18.93
C ASP A 138 -4.65 -5.99 19.49
N TYR A 139 -3.40 -5.59 19.59
CA TYR A 139 -2.33 -6.40 20.18
C TYR A 139 -2.64 -6.73 21.66
N PHE A 140 -3.02 -5.73 22.44
CA PHE A 140 -3.38 -5.94 23.85
C PHE A 140 -4.58 -6.86 23.99
N LYS A 141 -5.59 -6.73 23.18
CA LYS A 141 -6.75 -7.62 23.20
C LYS A 141 -6.37 -9.07 22.91
N ARG A 142 -5.45 -9.30 21.97
CA ARG A 142 -4.98 -10.65 21.64
C ARG A 142 -4.14 -11.27 22.74
N THR A 143 -3.26 -10.49 23.36
CA THR A 143 -2.35 -10.99 24.38
C THR A 143 -3.00 -11.19 25.74
N ASN A 144 -4.07 -10.44 26.02
CA ASN A 144 -4.82 -10.54 27.29
C ASN A 144 -5.95 -11.56 27.24
N LYS A 145 -6.16 -12.22 26.11
CA LYS A 145 -7.05 -13.38 26.01
C LYS A 145 -6.30 -14.62 26.47
N SER A 146 -6.49 -14.98 27.68
CA SER A 146 -6.00 -16.24 28.20
C SER A 146 -7.06 -17.31 28.09
#